data_c1137dbe9ee7ce8021a1a3225eb1e139
#
_entry.id   c1137dbe9ee7ce8021a1a3225eb1e139
#
_cell.length_a   1.000
_cell.length_b   1.000
_cell.length_c   1.000
_cell.angle_alpha   90.00
_cell.angle_beta   90.00
_cell.angle_gamma   90.00
#
_symmetry.space_group_name_H-M   'P 1'
#
loop_
_entity.id
_entity.type
_entity.pdbx_description
1 polymer ?
#
loop_
_entity_poly.entity_id
_entity_poly.type
_entity_poly.pdbx_seq_one_letter_code
_entity_poly.pdbx_strand_id
1 'polypeptide(L)'
;MFGLNGKNFIKTILNVGKTHDTVRVVNDQIGTPTYTYDLARLLVDMNETEKYGYYHATNEGGYISWYDFTKEIYRQAGYKTEVLPVTTAEYGLSKAARPFNSRLDKSKLEAGFTPLPTWQDALSRYLKEIEQ
;
A
#
# COMPACT_ATOMS: atom_id res chain seq x y z
N MET A 1 2.08 -0.24 4.78
CA MET A 1 2.93 0.95 4.53
C MET A 1 4.15 0.57 3.71
N PHE A 2 4.65 1.47 2.88
CA PHE A 2 5.86 1.26 2.09
C PHE A 2 6.72 2.53 2.07
N GLY A 3 8.03 2.35 2.01
CA GLY A 3 9.01 3.44 1.99
C GLY A 3 10.39 2.95 1.64
N LEU A 4 11.34 3.88 1.47
CA LEU A 4 12.70 3.59 0.98
C LEU A 4 13.47 2.66 1.90
N ASN A 5 13.39 2.89 3.20
CA ASN A 5 14.17 2.16 4.19
C ASN A 5 13.48 0.88 4.64
N GLY A 6 14.29 -0.16 4.93
CA GLY A 6 13.80 -1.42 5.47
C GLY A 6 13.11 -2.31 4.44
N LYS A 7 12.44 -3.33 4.96
CA LYS A 7 11.68 -4.30 4.17
C LYS A 7 10.23 -3.88 4.05
N ASN A 8 9.60 -4.16 2.91
CA ASN A 8 8.17 -3.96 2.74
C ASN A 8 7.62 -4.89 1.64
N PHE A 9 6.29 -4.90 1.53
CA PHE A 9 5.60 -5.76 0.59
C PHE A 9 6.03 -5.54 -0.87
N ILE A 10 6.21 -4.28 -1.28
CA ILE A 10 6.56 -3.95 -2.68
C ILE A 10 7.93 -4.52 -3.03
N LYS A 11 8.93 -4.34 -2.17
CA LYS A 11 10.27 -4.88 -2.40
C LYS A 11 10.24 -6.40 -2.47
N THR A 12 9.48 -7.04 -1.60
CA THR A 12 9.33 -8.49 -1.58
C THR A 12 8.70 -8.99 -2.89
N ILE A 13 7.62 -8.37 -3.33
CA ILE A 13 6.90 -8.75 -4.55
C ILE A 13 7.78 -8.54 -5.79
N LEU A 14 8.55 -7.46 -5.84
CA LEU A 14 9.47 -7.23 -6.96
C LEU A 14 10.57 -8.29 -7.01
N ASN A 15 11.13 -8.69 -5.87
CA ASN A 15 12.13 -9.75 -5.82
C ASN A 15 11.57 -11.10 -6.26
N VAL A 16 10.37 -11.44 -5.81
CA VAL A 16 9.70 -12.68 -6.22
C VAL A 16 9.44 -12.67 -7.73
N GLY A 17 8.99 -11.55 -8.28
CA GLY A 17 8.71 -11.41 -9.71
C GLY A 17 9.94 -11.55 -10.61
N LYS A 18 11.14 -11.32 -10.10
CA LYS A 18 12.38 -11.51 -10.86
C LYS A 18 12.73 -12.96 -11.07
N THR A 19 12.30 -13.85 -10.17
CA THR A 19 12.74 -15.26 -10.15
C THR A 19 11.61 -16.25 -10.43
N HIS A 20 10.35 -15.79 -10.42
CA HIS A 20 9.17 -16.65 -10.59
C HIS A 20 8.29 -16.11 -11.72
N ASP A 21 7.70 -17.01 -12.50
CA ASP A 21 6.76 -16.66 -13.56
C ASP A 21 5.36 -16.39 -13.03
N THR A 22 5.04 -16.92 -11.86
CA THR A 22 3.75 -16.74 -11.21
C THR A 22 3.93 -16.47 -9.73
N VAL A 23 2.97 -15.74 -9.14
CA VAL A 23 2.94 -15.47 -7.70
C VAL A 23 1.49 -15.55 -7.20
N ARG A 24 1.29 -16.13 -6.02
CA ARG A 24 -0.02 -16.27 -5.38
C ARG A 24 -0.20 -15.17 -4.35
N VAL A 25 -1.24 -14.38 -4.46
CA VAL A 25 -1.50 -13.23 -3.57
C VAL A 25 -2.94 -13.24 -3.06
N VAL A 26 -3.09 -12.95 -1.78
CA VAL A 26 -4.39 -12.91 -1.10
C VAL A 26 -5.28 -11.82 -1.70
N ASN A 27 -6.53 -12.18 -2.03
CA ASN A 27 -7.50 -11.25 -2.63
C ASN A 27 -8.70 -10.91 -1.73
N ASP A 28 -8.79 -11.49 -0.54
CA ASP A 28 -9.89 -11.28 0.40
C ASP A 28 -9.54 -10.41 1.61
N GLN A 29 -8.39 -9.77 1.58
CA GLN A 29 -7.98 -8.76 2.57
C GLN A 29 -7.93 -7.40 1.88
N ILE A 30 -8.73 -6.45 2.35
CA ILE A 30 -8.93 -5.16 1.71
C ILE A 30 -8.49 -4.02 2.62
N GLY A 31 -7.77 -3.08 2.06
CA GLY A 31 -7.30 -1.89 2.76
C GLY A 31 -6.80 -0.85 1.77
N THR A 32 -5.94 0.04 2.23
CA THR A 32 -5.32 1.05 1.36
C THR A 32 -3.83 1.12 1.63
N PRO A 33 -3.00 1.11 0.56
CA PRO A 33 -1.56 1.31 0.72
C PRO A 33 -1.24 2.70 1.25
N THR A 34 -0.16 2.83 2.00
CA THR A 34 0.30 4.11 2.56
C THR A 34 1.79 4.29 2.28
N TYR A 35 2.14 5.35 1.56
CA TYR A 35 3.51 5.74 1.29
C TYR A 35 4.03 6.58 2.46
N THR A 36 5.12 6.16 3.07
CA THR A 36 5.67 6.82 4.26
C THR A 36 6.09 8.26 4.00
N TYR A 37 6.55 8.58 2.80
CA TYR A 37 6.91 9.95 2.41
C TYR A 37 5.69 10.89 2.50
N ASP A 38 4.56 10.46 1.95
CA ASP A 38 3.33 11.25 1.98
C ASP A 38 2.80 11.40 3.41
N LEU A 39 2.86 10.32 4.20
CA LEU A 39 2.45 10.36 5.60
C LEU A 39 3.33 11.30 6.42
N ALA A 40 4.65 11.28 6.19
CA ALA A 40 5.58 12.17 6.89
C ALA A 40 5.28 13.64 6.61
N ARG A 41 4.98 13.99 5.37
CA ARG A 41 4.59 15.36 5.00
C ARG A 41 3.32 15.79 5.73
N LEU A 42 2.33 14.91 5.78
CA LEU A 42 1.09 15.18 6.51
C LEU A 42 1.37 15.42 8.00
N LEU A 43 2.23 14.62 8.61
CA LEU A 43 2.59 14.77 10.04
C LEU A 43 3.25 16.11 10.31
N VAL A 44 4.10 16.60 9.41
CA VAL A 44 4.70 17.94 9.51
C VAL A 44 3.60 19.02 9.45
N ASP A 45 2.67 18.91 8.50
CA ASP A 45 1.56 19.85 8.37
C ASP A 45 0.68 19.87 9.62
N MET A 46 0.38 18.68 10.16
CA MET A 46 -0.41 18.55 11.40
C MET A 46 0.29 19.19 12.60
N ASN A 47 1.60 19.04 12.68
CA ASN A 47 2.39 19.55 13.79
C ASN A 47 2.41 21.09 13.85
N GLU A 48 2.12 21.75 12.73
CA GLU A 48 2.03 23.21 12.63
C GLU A 48 0.64 23.74 12.97
N THR A 49 -0.31 22.88 13.32
CA THR A 49 -1.69 23.27 13.68
C THR A 49 -2.04 22.84 15.09
N GLU A 50 -3.17 23.38 15.59
CA GLU A 50 -3.76 23.00 16.88
C GLU A 50 -4.98 22.07 16.70
N LYS A 51 -5.14 21.46 15.53
CA LYS A 51 -6.23 20.52 15.23
C LYS A 51 -5.94 19.14 15.80
N TYR A 52 -5.85 19.06 17.13
CA TYR A 52 -5.49 17.85 17.85
C TYR A 52 -6.55 16.75 17.73
N GLY A 53 -6.13 15.51 17.95
CA GLY A 53 -7.02 14.37 18.02
C GLY A 53 -6.48 13.16 17.25
N TYR A 54 -7.33 12.15 17.12
CA TYR A 54 -7.03 10.93 16.38
C TYR A 54 -7.49 11.09 14.93
N TYR A 55 -6.62 10.72 14.00
CA TYR A 55 -6.90 10.76 12.57
C TYR A 55 -6.50 9.44 11.93
N HIS A 56 -7.31 8.97 10.98
CA HIS A 56 -6.92 7.89 10.10
C HIS A 56 -6.33 8.49 8.82
N ALA A 57 -5.14 8.03 8.44
CA ALA A 57 -4.43 8.57 7.29
C ALA A 57 -3.86 7.45 6.41
N THR A 58 -4.26 7.45 5.16
CA THR A 58 -3.71 6.59 4.10
C THR A 58 -3.73 7.37 2.79
N ASN A 59 -3.03 6.86 1.77
CA ASN A 59 -3.17 7.44 0.43
C ASN A 59 -4.60 7.27 -0.08
N GLU A 60 -5.05 8.21 -0.90
CA GLU A 60 -6.36 8.15 -1.57
C GLU A 60 -6.33 7.14 -2.73
N GLY A 61 -7.44 6.99 -3.44
CA GLY A 61 -7.53 6.12 -4.61
C GLY A 61 -8.36 4.86 -4.39
N GLY A 62 -9.17 4.82 -3.32
CA GLY A 62 -10.07 3.72 -3.02
C GLY A 62 -9.41 2.57 -2.28
N TYR A 63 -10.21 1.53 -2.05
CA TYR A 63 -9.81 0.35 -1.29
C TYR A 63 -9.46 -0.78 -2.25
N ILE A 64 -8.38 -1.50 -1.96
CA ILE A 64 -7.89 -2.57 -2.82
C ILE A 64 -7.44 -3.79 -2.00
N SER A 65 -7.44 -4.96 -2.65
CA SER A 65 -6.83 -6.17 -2.10
C SER A 65 -5.32 -6.17 -2.36
N TRP A 66 -4.62 -7.04 -1.64
CA TRP A 66 -3.20 -7.29 -1.93
C TRP A 66 -2.99 -7.78 -3.36
N TYR A 67 -3.93 -8.57 -3.88
CA TYR A 67 -3.92 -9.07 -5.25
C TYR A 67 -3.95 -7.94 -6.27
N ASP A 68 -4.89 -7.00 -6.14
CA ASP A 68 -4.98 -5.85 -7.04
C ASP A 68 -3.75 -4.95 -6.94
N PHE A 69 -3.24 -4.76 -5.73
CA PHE A 69 -2.02 -3.98 -5.50
C PHE A 69 -0.82 -4.60 -6.20
N THR A 70 -0.65 -5.92 -6.10
CA THR A 70 0.44 -6.64 -6.76
C THR A 70 0.36 -6.54 -8.29
N LYS A 71 -0.84 -6.64 -8.85
CA LYS A 71 -1.05 -6.46 -10.29
C LYS A 71 -0.58 -5.08 -10.75
N GLU A 72 -0.93 -4.04 -10.01
CA GLU A 72 -0.51 -2.67 -10.34
C GLU A 72 0.99 -2.48 -10.19
N ILE A 73 1.60 -3.08 -9.16
CA ILE A 73 3.06 -3.04 -8.96
C ILE A 73 3.77 -3.61 -10.20
N TYR A 74 3.37 -4.79 -10.64
CA TYR A 74 3.99 -5.43 -11.79
C TYR A 74 3.73 -4.68 -13.09
N ARG A 75 2.52 -4.12 -13.26
CA ARG A 75 2.19 -3.31 -14.42
C ARG A 75 3.11 -2.09 -14.54
N GLN A 76 3.27 -1.34 -13.46
CA GLN A 76 4.11 -0.14 -13.44
C GLN A 76 5.60 -0.46 -13.55
N ALA A 77 6.04 -1.57 -12.97
CA ALA A 77 7.44 -2.00 -13.02
C ALA A 77 7.80 -2.70 -14.34
N GLY A 78 6.83 -3.02 -15.18
CA GLY A 78 7.07 -3.69 -16.45
C GLY A 78 7.33 -5.18 -16.35
N TYR A 79 6.90 -5.83 -15.26
CA TYR A 79 7.07 -7.27 -15.06
C TYR A 79 5.94 -8.05 -15.76
N LYS A 80 6.29 -9.21 -16.31
CA LYS A 80 5.33 -10.11 -16.96
C LYS A 80 4.84 -11.24 -16.06
N THR A 81 5.23 -11.22 -14.79
CA THR A 81 4.85 -12.23 -13.81
C THR A 81 3.33 -12.26 -13.65
N GLU A 82 2.75 -13.45 -13.72
CA GLU A 82 1.32 -13.65 -13.53
C GLU A 82 0.97 -13.66 -12.04
N VAL A 83 -0.07 -12.92 -11.66
CA VAL A 83 -0.56 -12.86 -10.29
C VAL A 83 -1.81 -13.72 -10.17
N LEU A 84 -1.77 -14.73 -9.28
CA LEU A 84 -2.89 -15.64 -9.05
C LEU A 84 -3.61 -15.26 -7.75
N PRO A 85 -4.93 -15.05 -7.78
CA PRO A 85 -5.68 -14.73 -6.57
C PRO A 85 -5.86 -15.98 -5.71
N VAL A 86 -5.68 -15.83 -4.39
CA VAL A 86 -5.94 -16.87 -3.41
C VAL A 86 -6.68 -16.27 -2.21
N THR A 87 -7.42 -17.09 -1.48
CA THR A 87 -8.02 -16.66 -0.22
C THR A 87 -7.00 -16.72 0.91
N THR A 88 -7.29 -16.05 2.02
CA THR A 88 -6.46 -16.13 3.24
C THR A 88 -6.29 -17.57 3.69
N ALA A 89 -7.38 -18.35 3.65
CA ALA A 89 -7.36 -19.77 4.04
C ALA A 89 -6.46 -20.60 3.13
N GLU A 90 -6.51 -20.37 1.80
CA GLU A 90 -5.69 -21.09 0.82
C GLU A 90 -4.20 -20.71 0.94
N TYR A 91 -3.92 -19.47 1.30
CA TYR A 91 -2.55 -18.99 1.46
C TYR A 91 -1.83 -19.68 2.61
N GLY A 92 -2.45 -19.70 3.80
CA GLY A 92 -2.02 -20.49 4.96
C GLY A 92 -0.63 -20.22 5.54
N LEU A 93 0.12 -19.26 4.99
CA LEU A 93 1.53 -19.02 5.34
C LEU A 93 1.72 -17.89 6.36
N SER A 94 0.67 -17.18 6.72
CA SER A 94 0.77 -16.09 7.67
C SER A 94 0.67 -16.60 9.11
N LYS A 95 1.66 -16.25 9.94
CA LYS A 95 1.63 -16.57 11.38
C LYS A 95 0.67 -15.65 12.15
N ALA A 96 0.41 -14.45 11.63
CA ALA A 96 -0.46 -13.46 12.25
C ALA A 96 -1.84 -13.51 11.61
N ALA A 97 -2.88 -13.46 12.44
CA ALA A 97 -4.24 -13.27 11.96
C ALA A 97 -4.37 -11.85 11.39
N ARG A 98 -4.77 -11.75 10.13
CA ARG A 98 -4.97 -10.46 9.45
C ARG A 98 -6.46 -10.23 9.25
N PRO A 99 -6.98 -9.02 9.50
CA PRO A 99 -8.39 -8.73 9.24
C PRO A 99 -8.67 -8.77 7.73
N PHE A 100 -9.86 -9.24 7.36
CA PHE A 100 -10.33 -9.18 5.97
C PHE A 100 -10.56 -7.73 5.52
N ASN A 101 -10.95 -6.87 6.45
CA ASN A 101 -11.23 -5.48 6.20
C ASN A 101 -10.40 -4.59 7.12
N SER A 102 -9.37 -3.95 6.56
CA SER A 102 -8.53 -2.97 7.26
C SER A 102 -8.72 -1.57 6.70
N ARG A 103 -9.87 -1.29 6.08
CA ARG A 103 -10.20 0.02 5.55
C ARG A 103 -10.31 1.04 6.69
N LEU A 104 -9.84 2.24 6.42
CA LEU A 104 -9.90 3.36 7.35
C LEU A 104 -10.79 4.45 6.79
N ASP A 105 -11.65 5.01 7.64
CA ASP A 105 -12.45 6.17 7.29
C ASP A 105 -11.60 7.44 7.49
N LYS A 106 -11.36 8.18 6.42
CA LYS A 106 -10.51 9.38 6.40
C LYS A 106 -11.31 10.68 6.38
N SER A 107 -12.61 10.64 6.62
CA SER A 107 -13.48 11.83 6.54
C SER A 107 -13.01 12.96 7.45
N LYS A 108 -12.52 12.64 8.66
CA LYS A 108 -11.98 13.63 9.59
C LYS A 108 -10.72 14.31 9.04
N LEU A 109 -9.84 13.52 8.42
CA LEU A 109 -8.62 14.03 7.79
C LEU A 109 -8.97 14.97 6.63
N GLU A 110 -9.86 14.53 5.75
CA GLU A 110 -10.28 15.29 4.57
C GLU A 110 -10.95 16.61 4.93
N ALA A 111 -11.69 16.66 6.06
CA ALA A 111 -12.33 17.87 6.54
C ALA A 111 -11.34 18.88 7.11
N GLY A 112 -10.18 18.46 7.61
CA GLY A 112 -9.24 19.34 8.30
C GLY A 112 -7.90 19.58 7.61
N PHE A 113 -7.52 18.71 6.67
CA PHE A 113 -6.22 18.75 6.00
C PHE A 113 -6.37 18.41 4.52
N THR A 114 -5.31 18.68 3.74
CA THR A 114 -5.25 18.25 2.34
C THR A 114 -5.12 16.72 2.28
N PRO A 115 -5.99 16.02 1.54
CA PRO A 115 -5.86 14.58 1.37
C PRO A 115 -4.51 14.18 0.78
N LEU A 116 -4.04 12.98 1.12
CA LEU A 116 -2.82 12.43 0.52
C LEU A 116 -3.06 12.10 -0.96
N PRO A 117 -1.99 12.10 -1.79
CA PRO A 117 -2.11 11.66 -3.19
C PRO A 117 -2.68 10.25 -3.30
N THR A 118 -3.14 9.86 -4.50
CA THR A 118 -3.64 8.51 -4.73
C THR A 118 -2.53 7.48 -4.54
N TRP A 119 -2.91 6.26 -4.16
CA TRP A 119 -1.92 5.19 -3.98
C TRP A 119 -1.24 4.81 -5.30
N GLN A 120 -1.93 4.97 -6.44
CA GLN A 120 -1.35 4.75 -7.76
C GLN A 120 -0.22 5.72 -8.05
N ASP A 121 -0.44 7.00 -7.76
CA ASP A 121 0.59 8.04 -7.89
C ASP A 121 1.75 7.81 -6.92
N ALA A 122 1.43 7.50 -5.67
CA ALA A 122 2.43 7.18 -4.65
C ALA A 122 3.31 6.00 -5.05
N LEU A 123 2.69 4.94 -5.60
CA LEU A 123 3.41 3.78 -6.10
C LEU A 123 4.36 4.16 -7.23
N SER A 124 3.89 4.97 -8.18
CA SER A 124 4.72 5.43 -9.29
C SER A 124 5.95 6.20 -8.81
N ARG A 125 5.77 7.13 -7.87
CA ARG A 125 6.87 7.89 -7.29
C ARG A 125 7.84 6.99 -6.52
N TYR A 126 7.31 6.03 -5.77
CA TYR A 126 8.13 5.09 -5.01
C TYR A 126 8.97 4.18 -5.91
N LEU A 127 8.40 3.66 -6.98
CA LEU A 127 9.13 2.82 -7.93
C LEU A 127 10.29 3.59 -8.59
N LYS A 128 10.10 4.86 -8.90
CA LYS A 128 11.19 5.73 -9.39
C LYS A 128 12.27 5.93 -8.34
N GLU A 129 11.87 6.10 -7.07
CA GLU A 129 12.80 6.29 -5.96
C GLU A 129 13.72 5.08 -5.76
N ILE A 130 13.18 3.86 -5.81
CA ILE A 130 13.97 2.64 -5.59
C ILE A 130 14.81 2.21 -6.79
N GLU A 131 14.54 2.74 -7.98
CA GLU A 131 15.35 2.49 -9.18
C GLU A 131 16.66 3.30 -9.20
N GLN A 132 16.81 4.27 -8.34
CA GLN A 132 17.98 5.16 -8.28
C GLN A 132 19.11 4.54 -7.44
#